data_1bed4ff5ba8db9378f4e44532f01fced
#
_entry.id   1bed4ff5ba8db9378f4e44532f01fced
#
_cell.length_a   1.000
_cell.length_b   1.000
_cell.length_c   1.000
_cell.angle_alpha   90.00
_cell.angle_beta   90.00
_cell.angle_gamma   90.00
#
_symmetry.space_group_name_H-M   'P 1'
#
loop_
_entity.id
_entity.type
_entity.pdbx_description
1 polymer ?
#
loop_
_entity_poly.entity_id
_entity_poly.type
_entity_poly.pdbx_seq_one_letter_code
_entity_poly.pdbx_strand_id
1 'polypeptide(L)'
;MKKRHCILLAAAAFLALACGSNTNEENPDNGTKKNPETDLKTVTYQLSNNEIANPERGLFTQYESNAKDYVALSYLRKLRSEGKTLVQLMYYLDDYRDKDLPEGFATKLEVDLDQVREAGMKAILRFAYTAKQDGADAPMHIIKRHLDQIKPTLHKQVGVIACVQAGFIGAWGEWYYSTNKLNNATAYRELLNKWLEVLPAERCIQVRTPKYKQDFVGNATPLNDNTAFKNTAAARIAHHNDAFMTDETNMGTYEDIEKDKSYVAQDALYLPLGGETAEPPKNAKLASGEKAWNEIYSLHWSFLNDAYYKKLLNKWEAGGYFNKIKKFLGYRLALTKIEYSEQNAPGSDLTVNLLVNNYGTACMYNPRLAILVLSPTDGGREYIVSTGLDFRMVKPGKPTNMQTKLKLPENMPEGKYKLLLWLPDKDKKLQENPKYAVQLANTTTWEEQTGYNDLNITLNVAKDKNAKPGTSTLVFSKKERPW
;
A
#
# COMPACT_ATOMS: atom_id res chain seq x y z
N MET A 1 2.54 44.06 41.19
CA MET A 1 2.44 45.01 40.07
C MET A 1 1.90 44.24 38.83
N LYS A 2 0.72 44.66 38.34
CA LYS A 2 0.01 44.04 37.23
C LYS A 2 0.64 44.51 35.89
N LYS A 3 0.83 43.63 34.93
CA LYS A 3 0.81 43.98 33.52
C LYS A 3 0.03 42.96 32.71
N ARG A 4 -1.11 43.42 32.19
CA ARG A 4 -1.97 42.78 31.20
C ARG A 4 -1.30 42.92 29.83
N HIS A 5 -1.38 41.93 28.97
CA HIS A 5 -1.13 42.09 27.55
C HIS A 5 -2.35 41.63 26.76
N CYS A 6 -2.77 42.54 25.88
CA CYS A 6 -3.97 42.45 25.04
C CYS A 6 -3.80 41.47 23.88
N ILE A 7 -4.90 40.78 23.59
CA ILE A 7 -5.15 40.02 22.38
C ILE A 7 -5.62 40.98 21.29
N LEU A 8 -4.96 41.03 20.15
CA LEU A 8 -5.45 41.71 18.93
C LEU A 8 -6.12 40.69 18.00
N LEU A 9 -7.43 40.80 17.85
CA LEU A 9 -8.19 40.21 16.75
C LEU A 9 -8.05 41.14 15.53
N ALA A 10 -7.65 40.61 14.39
CA ALA A 10 -7.75 41.29 13.09
C ALA A 10 -8.96 40.75 12.34
N ALA A 11 -9.98 41.56 12.20
CA ALA A 11 -11.13 41.36 11.33
C ALA A 11 -10.81 41.93 9.95
N ALA A 12 -10.96 41.14 8.90
CA ALA A 12 -10.90 41.58 7.52
C ALA A 12 -12.30 41.95 7.04
N ALA A 13 -12.49 43.20 6.68
CA ALA A 13 -13.72 43.73 6.14
C ALA A 13 -13.77 43.62 4.60
N PHE A 14 -14.88 43.12 4.10
CA PHE A 14 -15.24 43.17 2.68
C PHE A 14 -15.76 44.61 2.34
N LEU A 15 -15.21 45.21 1.31
CA LEU A 15 -15.80 46.39 0.66
C LEU A 15 -16.31 46.01 -0.72
N ALA A 16 -17.61 46.09 -0.88
CA ALA A 16 -18.28 46.13 -2.18
C ALA A 16 -18.36 47.57 -2.67
N LEU A 17 -17.98 47.82 -3.89
CA LEU A 17 -18.30 49.06 -4.62
C LEU A 17 -19.03 48.69 -5.91
N ALA A 18 -20.26 49.16 -5.99
CA ALA A 18 -21.08 49.18 -7.19
C ALA A 18 -21.22 50.61 -7.68
N CYS A 19 -21.33 50.75 -8.99
CA CYS A 19 -21.90 51.84 -9.83
C CYS A 19 -20.93 52.12 -10.98
N GLY A 20 -21.22 51.99 -12.24
CA GLY A 20 -22.45 52.17 -13.01
C GLY A 20 -22.22 53.19 -14.06
N SER A 21 -22.24 52.87 -15.35
CA SER A 21 -22.93 53.65 -16.37
C SER A 21 -22.65 53.09 -17.79
N ASN A 22 -23.71 53.07 -18.56
CA ASN A 22 -23.82 52.64 -19.96
C ASN A 22 -22.99 53.49 -20.92
N THR A 23 -22.40 52.85 -21.93
CA THR A 23 -22.49 53.32 -23.32
C THR A 23 -22.44 52.08 -24.25
N ASN A 24 -23.45 51.98 -25.11
CA ASN A 24 -23.52 51.04 -26.22
C ASN A 24 -22.47 51.42 -27.28
N GLU A 25 -21.64 50.44 -27.65
CA GLU A 25 -21.07 50.34 -28.99
C GLU A 25 -21.10 48.88 -29.42
N GLU A 26 -21.90 48.63 -30.45
CA GLU A 26 -21.90 47.40 -31.22
C GLU A 26 -20.54 47.25 -31.92
N ASN A 27 -19.87 46.13 -31.70
CA ASN A 27 -18.73 45.72 -32.52
C ASN A 27 -18.87 44.26 -32.91
N PRO A 28 -18.56 43.89 -34.16
CA PRO A 28 -19.03 42.66 -34.78
C PRO A 28 -18.30 41.40 -34.27
N ASP A 29 -19.08 40.38 -34.27
CA ASP A 29 -18.77 38.94 -34.09
C ASP A 29 -17.30 38.58 -34.39
N ASN A 30 -16.48 38.55 -33.35
CA ASN A 30 -15.16 37.99 -33.41
C ASN A 30 -15.26 36.58 -32.82
N GLY A 31 -15.62 35.63 -33.69
CA GLY A 31 -15.64 34.21 -33.37
C GLY A 31 -14.33 33.77 -32.73
N THR A 32 -14.26 33.86 -31.42
CA THR A 32 -13.18 33.24 -30.65
C THR A 32 -13.18 31.74 -30.94
N LYS A 33 -12.27 31.30 -31.80
CA LYS A 33 -11.96 29.90 -32.00
C LYS A 33 -11.64 29.32 -30.62
N LYS A 34 -12.60 28.59 -30.04
CA LYS A 34 -12.38 27.80 -28.84
C LYS A 34 -11.17 26.90 -29.09
N ASN A 35 -10.16 27.02 -28.25
CA ASN A 35 -8.98 26.22 -28.33
C ASN A 35 -9.38 24.81 -27.83
N PRO A 36 -9.34 23.75 -28.63
CA PRO A 36 -9.85 22.42 -28.24
C PRO A 36 -9.06 21.77 -27.06
N GLU A 37 -7.99 22.39 -26.60
CA GLU A 37 -7.24 21.96 -25.41
C GLU A 37 -7.84 22.46 -24.09
N THR A 38 -8.88 23.29 -24.08
CA THR A 38 -9.39 23.98 -22.89
C THR A 38 -10.76 23.53 -22.39
N ASP A 39 -11.50 22.70 -23.12
CA ASP A 39 -12.83 22.25 -22.69
C ASP A 39 -12.76 20.83 -22.04
N LEU A 40 -12.21 20.78 -20.78
CA LEU A 40 -12.30 19.59 -19.96
C LEU A 40 -13.58 19.64 -19.10
N LYS A 41 -14.36 18.57 -19.12
CA LYS A 41 -15.45 18.36 -18.16
C LYS A 41 -14.89 17.94 -16.80
N THR A 42 -15.57 18.37 -15.75
CA THR A 42 -15.22 18.06 -14.37
C THR A 42 -16.31 17.20 -13.71
N VAL A 43 -15.88 16.13 -13.03
CA VAL A 43 -16.72 15.35 -12.11
C VAL A 43 -16.06 15.40 -10.73
N THR A 44 -16.85 15.64 -9.69
CA THR A 44 -16.42 15.64 -8.29
C THR A 44 -17.00 14.44 -7.54
N TYR A 45 -16.29 13.98 -6.52
CA TYR A 45 -16.62 12.75 -5.80
C TYR A 45 -16.79 12.99 -4.31
N GLN A 46 -17.74 12.27 -3.71
CA GLN A 46 -17.96 12.25 -2.28
C GLN A 46 -17.12 11.15 -1.62
N LEU A 47 -16.52 11.50 -0.48
CA LEU A 47 -15.76 10.55 0.34
C LEU A 47 -16.72 9.55 1.02
N SER A 48 -16.44 8.27 0.90
CA SER A 48 -17.12 7.21 1.63
C SER A 48 -16.60 7.10 3.07
N ASN A 49 -17.51 6.85 3.99
CA ASN A 49 -17.20 6.59 5.40
C ASN A 49 -17.06 5.10 5.73
N ASN A 50 -17.28 4.21 4.76
CA ASN A 50 -17.27 2.77 4.95
C ASN A 50 -15.86 2.25 5.27
N GLU A 51 -15.78 1.14 6.01
CA GLU A 51 -14.56 0.34 6.08
C GLU A 51 -14.32 -0.33 4.72
N ILE A 52 -13.06 -0.37 4.29
CA ILE A 52 -12.66 -0.93 2.99
C ILE A 52 -11.53 -1.92 3.22
N ALA A 53 -11.76 -3.17 2.83
CA ALA A 53 -10.81 -4.25 2.95
C ALA A 53 -9.86 -4.33 1.72
N ASN A 54 -9.14 -3.24 1.47
CA ASN A 54 -8.15 -3.17 0.40
C ASN A 54 -6.92 -4.06 0.68
N PRO A 55 -6.29 -4.63 -0.35
CA PRO A 55 -5.10 -5.47 -0.20
C PRO A 55 -3.95 -4.76 0.52
N GLU A 56 -3.12 -5.53 1.22
CA GLU A 56 -1.81 -5.12 1.75
C GLU A 56 -1.85 -4.00 2.79
N ARG A 57 -2.96 -3.82 3.51
CA ARG A 57 -3.11 -2.79 4.54
C ARG A 57 -3.97 -3.23 5.73
N GLY A 58 -3.90 -2.46 6.81
CA GLY A 58 -4.85 -2.57 7.93
C GLY A 58 -4.43 -3.58 8.99
N LEU A 59 -5.39 -4.14 9.68
CA LEU A 59 -5.11 -5.12 10.73
C LEU A 59 -4.75 -6.47 10.13
N PHE A 60 -3.83 -7.17 10.78
CA PHE A 60 -3.51 -8.57 10.47
C PHE A 60 -3.52 -9.41 11.75
N THR A 61 -3.55 -10.71 11.61
CA THR A 61 -3.38 -11.67 12.70
C THR A 61 -2.21 -12.58 12.38
N GLN A 62 -1.40 -12.92 13.39
CA GLN A 62 -0.35 -13.91 13.27
C GLN A 62 -0.94 -15.33 13.26
N TYR A 63 -0.39 -16.15 12.39
CA TYR A 63 -0.62 -17.60 12.36
C TYR A 63 0.72 -18.31 12.54
N GLU A 64 0.87 -19.05 13.63
CA GLU A 64 2.05 -19.87 13.89
C GLU A 64 1.94 -21.19 13.12
N SER A 65 2.98 -21.54 12.41
CA SER A 65 3.10 -22.75 11.61
C SER A 65 4.48 -23.38 11.84
N ASN A 66 4.70 -24.53 11.25
CA ASN A 66 5.95 -25.28 11.32
C ASN A 66 6.25 -25.91 9.95
N ALA A 67 7.24 -26.78 9.90
CA ALA A 67 7.63 -27.45 8.66
C ALA A 67 6.66 -28.56 8.19
N LYS A 68 5.66 -28.94 8.99
CA LYS A 68 4.80 -30.11 8.74
C LYS A 68 3.34 -29.74 8.53
N ASP A 69 2.78 -28.85 9.37
CA ASP A 69 1.35 -28.56 9.41
C ASP A 69 0.98 -27.48 8.40
N TYR A 70 -0.08 -27.71 7.64
CA TYR A 70 -0.60 -26.75 6.68
C TYR A 70 -1.44 -25.66 7.36
N VAL A 71 -1.38 -24.47 6.78
CA VAL A 71 -2.27 -23.36 7.19
C VAL A 71 -3.70 -23.70 6.84
N ALA A 72 -4.63 -23.52 7.77
CA ALA A 72 -6.04 -23.88 7.57
C ALA A 72 -6.77 -22.81 6.72
N LEU A 73 -7.24 -23.19 5.53
CA LEU A 73 -8.02 -22.31 4.65
C LEU A 73 -9.28 -21.76 5.33
N SER A 74 -9.96 -22.55 6.15
CA SER A 74 -11.14 -22.12 6.90
C SER A 74 -10.82 -20.97 7.85
N TYR A 75 -9.66 -21.01 8.50
CA TYR A 75 -9.18 -19.93 9.35
C TYR A 75 -8.88 -18.65 8.55
N LEU A 76 -8.19 -18.78 7.42
CA LEU A 76 -7.92 -17.64 6.54
C LEU A 76 -9.21 -17.00 6.01
N ARG A 77 -10.19 -17.80 5.61
CA ARG A 77 -11.51 -17.31 5.18
C ARG A 77 -12.24 -16.58 6.31
N LYS A 78 -12.11 -17.07 7.56
CA LYS A 78 -12.63 -16.37 8.74
C LYS A 78 -11.96 -15.00 8.91
N LEU A 79 -10.64 -14.91 8.88
CA LEU A 79 -9.91 -13.63 8.95
C LEU A 79 -10.35 -12.68 7.82
N ARG A 80 -10.52 -13.21 6.61
CA ARG A 80 -10.98 -12.41 5.48
C ARG A 80 -12.40 -11.87 5.67
N SER A 81 -13.32 -12.66 6.25
CA SER A 81 -14.67 -12.21 6.57
C SER A 81 -14.72 -11.14 7.66
N GLU A 82 -13.69 -11.05 8.50
CA GLU A 82 -13.49 -9.98 9.48
C GLU A 82 -12.89 -8.69 8.86
N GLY A 83 -12.69 -8.66 7.54
CA GLY A 83 -12.14 -7.53 6.80
C GLY A 83 -10.60 -7.51 6.73
N LYS A 84 -9.91 -8.54 7.21
CA LYS A 84 -8.45 -8.63 7.10
C LYS A 84 -8.01 -9.05 5.71
N THR A 85 -6.98 -8.40 5.19
CA THR A 85 -6.38 -8.68 3.88
C THR A 85 -4.95 -9.18 3.98
N LEU A 86 -4.42 -9.18 5.19
CA LEU A 86 -3.09 -9.66 5.54
C LEU A 86 -3.17 -10.74 6.62
N VAL A 87 -2.27 -11.69 6.54
CA VAL A 87 -1.95 -12.66 7.59
C VAL A 87 -0.43 -12.74 7.73
N GLN A 88 0.08 -12.76 8.96
CA GLN A 88 1.48 -13.09 9.19
C GLN A 88 1.61 -14.60 9.35
N LEU A 89 2.39 -15.24 8.48
CA LEU A 89 2.76 -16.64 8.61
C LEU A 89 4.13 -16.73 9.28
N MET A 90 4.12 -17.17 10.52
CA MET A 90 5.30 -17.37 11.35
C MET A 90 5.69 -18.85 11.36
N TYR A 91 6.78 -19.22 10.68
CA TYR A 91 7.24 -20.60 10.59
C TYR A 91 8.33 -20.87 11.63
N TYR A 92 8.05 -21.77 12.58
CA TYR A 92 9.05 -22.28 13.51
C TYR A 92 9.69 -23.55 12.95
N LEU A 93 11.00 -23.50 12.72
CA LEU A 93 11.82 -24.54 12.07
C LEU A 93 12.74 -25.23 13.10
N ASP A 94 12.24 -25.46 14.31
CA ASP A 94 12.99 -25.92 15.46
C ASP A 94 13.66 -27.29 15.29
N ASP A 95 13.06 -28.19 14.49
CA ASP A 95 13.64 -29.51 14.16
C ASP A 95 14.79 -29.44 13.13
N TYR A 96 15.09 -28.23 12.56
CA TYR A 96 15.99 -28.08 11.39
C TYR A 96 17.15 -27.11 11.66
N ARG A 97 17.55 -26.94 12.91
CA ARG A 97 18.64 -26.02 13.28
C ARG A 97 20.03 -26.45 12.80
N ASP A 98 20.22 -27.73 12.47
CA ASP A 98 21.49 -28.34 12.11
C ASP A 98 21.48 -29.09 10.77
N LYS A 99 20.38 -29.07 10.05
CA LYS A 99 20.16 -29.84 8.82
C LYS A 99 19.26 -29.08 7.86
N ASP A 100 19.15 -29.57 6.63
CA ASP A 100 18.24 -29.05 5.61
C ASP A 100 16.78 -29.14 6.03
N LEU A 101 15.95 -28.24 5.49
CA LEU A 101 14.50 -28.38 5.54
C LEU A 101 14.08 -29.69 4.87
N PRO A 102 12.98 -30.31 5.31
CA PRO A 102 12.53 -31.57 4.75
C PRO A 102 12.19 -31.43 3.27
N GLU A 103 12.35 -32.48 2.49
CA GLU A 103 12.12 -32.51 1.04
C GLU A 103 10.76 -31.93 0.66
N GLY A 104 9.72 -32.08 1.35
CA GLY A 104 8.39 -31.54 1.04
C GLY A 104 8.15 -30.08 1.46
N PHE A 105 9.09 -29.40 2.14
CA PHE A 105 8.82 -28.10 2.74
C PHE A 105 8.51 -26.99 1.72
N ALA A 106 9.24 -26.95 0.62
CA ALA A 106 8.99 -25.98 -0.44
C ALA A 106 7.58 -26.13 -1.03
N THR A 107 7.13 -27.37 -1.25
CA THR A 107 5.77 -27.69 -1.71
C THR A 107 4.73 -27.31 -0.65
N LYS A 108 5.01 -27.59 0.62
CA LYS A 108 4.13 -27.22 1.74
C LYS A 108 3.95 -25.70 1.82
N LEU A 109 5.04 -24.94 1.72
CA LEU A 109 5.00 -23.47 1.71
C LEU A 109 4.21 -22.95 0.50
N GLU A 110 4.34 -23.60 -0.65
CA GLU A 110 3.56 -23.27 -1.84
C GLU A 110 2.06 -23.48 -1.61
N VAL A 111 1.66 -24.60 -1.02
CA VAL A 111 0.26 -24.90 -0.68
C VAL A 111 -0.30 -23.89 0.31
N ASP A 112 0.46 -23.53 1.35
CA ASP A 112 0.04 -22.51 2.31
C ASP A 112 -0.23 -21.17 1.63
N LEU A 113 0.65 -20.74 0.73
CA LEU A 113 0.49 -19.50 -0.02
C LEU A 113 -0.65 -19.58 -1.04
N ASP A 114 -0.92 -20.76 -1.60
CA ASP A 114 -2.12 -20.97 -2.43
C ASP A 114 -3.41 -20.86 -1.61
N GLN A 115 -3.43 -21.32 -0.37
CA GLN A 115 -4.56 -21.14 0.54
C GLN A 115 -4.75 -19.65 0.91
N VAL A 116 -3.67 -18.90 1.13
CA VAL A 116 -3.73 -17.44 1.33
C VAL A 116 -4.33 -16.77 0.10
N ARG A 117 -3.93 -17.18 -1.12
CA ARG A 117 -4.50 -16.67 -2.38
C ARG A 117 -5.98 -16.98 -2.49
N GLU A 118 -6.39 -18.20 -2.22
CA GLU A 118 -7.80 -18.62 -2.30
C GLU A 118 -8.69 -17.83 -1.32
N ALA A 119 -8.17 -17.55 -0.12
CA ALA A 119 -8.86 -16.71 0.83
C ALA A 119 -9.00 -15.24 0.38
N GLY A 120 -8.23 -14.78 -0.60
CA GLY A 120 -8.19 -13.38 -1.05
C GLY A 120 -7.36 -12.50 -0.11
N MET A 121 -6.25 -13.05 0.42
CA MET A 121 -5.35 -12.39 1.36
C MET A 121 -3.92 -12.41 0.83
N LYS A 122 -3.01 -11.66 1.49
CA LYS A 122 -1.57 -11.75 1.27
C LYS A 122 -0.83 -12.04 2.56
N ALA A 123 0.34 -12.65 2.44
CA ALA A 123 1.16 -13.09 3.56
C ALA A 123 2.30 -12.11 3.88
N ILE A 124 2.51 -11.86 5.16
CA ILE A 124 3.77 -11.37 5.73
C ILE A 124 4.50 -12.63 6.21
N LEU A 125 5.68 -12.93 5.66
CA LEU A 125 6.41 -14.15 6.01
C LEU A 125 7.50 -13.86 7.03
N ARG A 126 7.60 -14.70 8.06
CA ARG A 126 8.73 -14.75 8.99
C ARG A 126 9.08 -16.20 9.30
N PHE A 127 10.37 -16.48 9.38
CA PHE A 127 10.91 -17.77 9.78
C PHE A 127 11.74 -17.59 11.04
N ALA A 128 11.66 -18.53 11.96
CA ALA A 128 12.48 -18.59 13.18
C ALA A 128 12.73 -20.04 13.58
N TYR A 129 13.63 -20.28 14.50
CA TYR A 129 13.92 -21.63 15.02
C TYR A 129 13.36 -21.87 16.41
N THR A 130 12.87 -20.85 17.07
CA THR A 130 12.33 -20.99 18.42
C THR A 130 11.34 -19.86 18.75
N ALA A 131 10.30 -20.24 19.49
CA ALA A 131 9.35 -19.34 20.13
C ALA A 131 9.73 -19.03 21.60
N LYS A 132 10.90 -19.52 22.09
CA LYS A 132 11.33 -19.36 23.47
C LYS A 132 12.55 -18.44 23.53
N GLN A 133 12.58 -17.55 24.53
CA GLN A 133 13.70 -16.62 24.73
C GLN A 133 15.04 -17.32 24.92
N ASP A 134 15.05 -18.47 25.60
CA ASP A 134 16.22 -19.32 25.86
C ASP A 134 16.39 -20.45 24.84
N GLY A 135 15.55 -20.47 23.79
CA GLY A 135 15.59 -21.50 22.76
C GLY A 135 16.75 -21.29 21.79
N ALA A 136 17.26 -22.39 21.22
CA ALA A 136 18.36 -22.34 20.29
C ALA A 136 17.91 -21.86 18.88
N ASP A 137 18.73 -21.04 18.23
CA ASP A 137 18.65 -20.72 16.81
C ASP A 137 19.61 -21.62 15.97
N ALA A 138 19.71 -21.39 14.66
CA ALA A 138 20.60 -22.11 13.77
C ALA A 138 21.84 -21.28 13.40
N PRO A 139 22.98 -21.91 13.06
CA PRO A 139 24.14 -21.20 12.57
C PRO A 139 23.90 -20.63 11.15
N MET A 140 24.62 -19.57 10.77
CA MET A 140 24.37 -18.81 9.55
C MET A 140 24.42 -19.65 8.26
N HIS A 141 25.28 -20.67 8.19
CA HIS A 141 25.34 -21.53 7.01
C HIS A 141 24.07 -22.36 6.80
N ILE A 142 23.40 -22.78 7.88
CA ILE A 142 22.09 -23.46 7.82
C ILE A 142 20.99 -22.47 7.41
N ILE A 143 20.99 -21.27 7.98
CA ILE A 143 20.04 -20.22 7.59
C ILE A 143 20.11 -19.94 6.08
N LYS A 144 21.33 -19.78 5.54
CA LYS A 144 21.52 -19.57 4.11
C LYS A 144 21.01 -20.72 3.24
N ARG A 145 21.23 -21.97 3.68
CA ARG A 145 20.71 -23.16 2.97
C ARG A 145 19.20 -23.20 2.97
N HIS A 146 18.55 -22.89 4.08
CA HIS A 146 17.08 -22.81 4.15
C HIS A 146 16.53 -21.74 3.22
N LEU A 147 17.18 -20.59 3.16
CA LEU A 147 16.81 -19.53 2.21
C LEU A 147 16.95 -19.99 0.76
N ASP A 148 18.02 -20.74 0.42
CA ASP A 148 18.15 -21.33 -0.92
C ASP A 148 17.03 -22.34 -1.23
N GLN A 149 16.66 -23.17 -0.25
CA GLN A 149 15.60 -24.17 -0.42
C GLN A 149 14.23 -23.56 -0.67
N ILE A 150 13.91 -22.39 -0.08
CA ILE A 150 12.60 -21.74 -0.27
C ILE A 150 12.59 -20.75 -1.43
N LYS A 151 13.75 -20.35 -1.99
CA LYS A 151 13.86 -19.37 -3.08
C LYS A 151 12.92 -19.64 -4.26
N PRO A 152 12.82 -20.86 -4.83
CA PRO A 152 11.91 -21.13 -5.94
C PRO A 152 10.44 -20.83 -5.61
N THR A 153 9.99 -21.19 -4.40
CA THR A 153 8.63 -20.93 -3.93
C THR A 153 8.36 -19.44 -3.74
N LEU A 154 9.33 -18.69 -3.18
CA LEU A 154 9.20 -17.22 -3.05
C LEU A 154 9.00 -16.54 -4.41
N HIS A 155 9.72 -16.99 -5.44
CA HIS A 155 9.57 -16.47 -6.81
C HIS A 155 8.23 -16.87 -7.45
N LYS A 156 7.82 -18.12 -7.30
CA LYS A 156 6.57 -18.65 -7.87
C LYS A 156 5.33 -18.01 -7.25
N GLN A 157 5.41 -17.65 -5.96
CA GLN A 157 4.31 -17.17 -5.13
C GLN A 157 4.41 -15.66 -4.81
N VAL A 158 5.25 -14.93 -5.53
CA VAL A 158 5.52 -13.50 -5.26
C VAL A 158 4.24 -12.65 -5.16
N GLY A 159 3.21 -12.98 -5.94
CA GLY A 159 1.93 -12.25 -5.96
C GLY A 159 1.24 -12.20 -4.60
N VAL A 160 1.27 -13.28 -3.83
CA VAL A 160 0.60 -13.36 -2.51
C VAL A 160 1.50 -13.00 -1.34
N ILE A 161 2.78 -12.71 -1.56
CA ILE A 161 3.70 -12.22 -0.54
C ILE A 161 3.60 -10.69 -0.49
N ALA A 162 3.16 -10.14 0.64
CA ALA A 162 3.15 -8.69 0.85
C ALA A 162 4.56 -8.17 1.12
N CYS A 163 5.25 -8.77 2.07
CA CYS A 163 6.65 -8.55 2.42
C CYS A 163 7.18 -9.74 3.24
N VAL A 164 8.47 -9.76 3.51
CA VAL A 164 9.07 -10.68 4.47
C VAL A 164 9.64 -9.91 5.65
N GLN A 165 9.64 -10.50 6.83
CA GLN A 165 10.44 -10.04 7.96
C GLN A 165 11.72 -10.86 8.00
N ALA A 166 12.86 -10.22 8.24
CA ALA A 166 14.18 -10.85 8.04
C ALA A 166 14.36 -12.15 8.85
N GLY A 167 13.82 -12.21 10.05
CA GLY A 167 13.66 -13.46 10.80
C GLY A 167 14.94 -14.21 11.13
N PHE A 168 14.83 -15.50 11.33
CA PHE A 168 15.85 -16.55 11.52
C PHE A 168 16.72 -16.41 12.77
N ILE A 169 17.32 -15.25 13.03
CA ILE A 169 18.30 -15.07 14.11
C ILE A 169 17.57 -14.90 15.46
N GLY A 170 17.95 -15.71 16.44
CA GLY A 170 17.50 -15.61 17.82
C GLY A 170 16.05 -15.99 18.06
N ALA A 171 15.55 -15.68 19.24
CA ALA A 171 14.16 -15.92 19.63
C ALA A 171 13.20 -15.19 18.70
N TRP A 172 12.13 -15.84 18.25
CA TRP A 172 11.09 -15.33 17.31
C TRP A 172 11.64 -14.77 16.00
N GLY A 173 12.98 -14.92 15.74
CA GLY A 173 13.62 -14.26 14.60
C GLY A 173 13.73 -12.73 14.75
N GLU A 174 13.81 -12.21 15.97
CA GLU A 174 13.87 -10.76 16.24
C GLU A 174 15.30 -10.22 16.43
N TRP A 175 16.31 -11.04 16.17
CA TRP A 175 17.73 -10.71 16.23
C TRP A 175 18.27 -10.46 17.64
N TYR A 176 17.55 -10.98 18.65
CA TYR A 176 17.96 -11.03 20.05
C TYR A 176 18.06 -12.47 20.54
N TYR A 177 18.82 -12.70 21.59
CA TYR A 177 18.96 -14.01 22.25
C TYR A 177 19.49 -15.14 21.34
N SER A 178 20.38 -14.82 20.37
CA SER A 178 21.00 -15.83 19.50
C SER A 178 21.98 -16.70 20.28
N THR A 179 21.75 -18.01 20.30
CA THR A 179 22.67 -19.02 20.89
C THR A 179 23.90 -19.23 20.03
N ASN A 180 23.83 -18.92 18.73
CA ASN A 180 24.96 -18.97 17.80
C ASN A 180 25.73 -17.63 17.71
N LYS A 181 25.46 -16.68 18.63
CA LYS A 181 26.10 -15.36 18.68
C LYS A 181 25.94 -14.56 17.38
N LEU A 182 24.82 -14.71 16.72
CA LEU A 182 24.52 -14.02 15.45
C LEU A 182 23.95 -12.60 15.65
N ASN A 183 23.76 -12.15 16.88
CA ASN A 183 23.32 -10.80 17.21
C ASN A 183 24.45 -9.77 17.07
N ASN A 184 24.98 -9.66 15.84
CA ASN A 184 26.08 -8.74 15.50
C ASN A 184 25.98 -8.26 14.04
N ALA A 185 26.61 -7.13 13.73
CA ALA A 185 26.53 -6.48 12.43
C ALA A 185 26.97 -7.35 11.24
N THR A 186 27.96 -8.25 11.43
CA THR A 186 28.42 -9.16 10.37
C THR A 186 27.34 -10.16 9.99
N ALA A 187 26.72 -10.82 10.97
CA ALA A 187 25.65 -11.78 10.76
C ALA A 187 24.39 -11.12 10.15
N TYR A 188 24.06 -9.90 10.61
CA TYR A 188 22.94 -9.14 10.05
C TYR A 188 23.16 -8.81 8.56
N ARG A 189 24.39 -8.39 8.22
CA ARG A 189 24.79 -8.11 6.83
C ARG A 189 24.75 -9.37 5.96
N GLU A 190 25.21 -10.50 6.46
CA GLU A 190 25.16 -11.77 5.73
C GLU A 190 23.71 -12.22 5.47
N LEU A 191 22.83 -12.13 6.48
CA LEU A 191 21.42 -12.49 6.33
C LEU A 191 20.69 -11.57 5.35
N LEU A 192 20.90 -10.26 5.44
CA LEU A 192 20.24 -9.30 4.54
C LEU A 192 20.74 -9.46 3.10
N ASN A 193 22.03 -9.69 2.88
CA ASN A 193 22.55 -9.99 1.54
C ASN A 193 21.88 -11.25 0.97
N LYS A 194 21.74 -12.31 1.79
CA LYS A 194 21.07 -13.53 1.34
C LYS A 194 19.60 -13.32 1.04
N TRP A 195 18.89 -12.56 1.83
CA TRP A 195 17.51 -12.18 1.54
C TRP A 195 17.37 -11.38 0.24
N LEU A 196 18.24 -10.38 0.02
CA LEU A 196 18.25 -9.59 -1.22
C LEU A 196 18.52 -10.43 -2.47
N GLU A 197 19.29 -11.53 -2.33
CA GLU A 197 19.54 -12.52 -3.39
C GLU A 197 18.34 -13.42 -3.68
N VAL A 198 17.65 -13.89 -2.64
CA VAL A 198 16.62 -14.94 -2.79
C VAL A 198 15.20 -14.40 -2.95
N LEU A 199 14.91 -13.21 -2.40
CA LEU A 199 13.58 -12.60 -2.49
C LEU A 199 13.43 -11.84 -3.81
N PRO A 200 12.30 -12.01 -4.54
CA PRO A 200 12.03 -11.21 -5.73
C PRO A 200 12.21 -9.71 -5.48
N ALA A 201 12.83 -9.01 -6.44
CA ALA A 201 13.24 -7.61 -6.30
C ALA A 201 12.08 -6.64 -6.00
N GLU A 202 10.87 -7.01 -6.32
CA GLU A 202 9.66 -6.21 -6.09
C GLU A 202 9.05 -6.39 -4.69
N ARG A 203 9.70 -7.10 -3.77
CA ARG A 203 9.25 -7.31 -2.40
C ARG A 203 10.25 -6.76 -1.40
N CYS A 204 9.71 -6.25 -0.28
CA CYS A 204 10.49 -5.67 0.79
C CYS A 204 10.83 -6.69 1.87
N ILE A 205 11.97 -6.44 2.53
CA ILE A 205 12.45 -7.16 3.72
C ILE A 205 12.34 -6.20 4.90
N GLN A 206 11.57 -6.54 5.92
CA GLN A 206 11.49 -5.72 7.14
C GLN A 206 12.54 -6.15 8.15
N VAL A 207 13.16 -5.16 8.79
CA VAL A 207 14.08 -5.32 9.93
C VAL A 207 13.50 -4.69 11.19
N ARG A 208 13.90 -5.22 12.37
CA ARG A 208 13.32 -4.91 13.68
C ARG A 208 13.62 -3.47 14.16
N THR A 209 14.75 -2.88 13.74
CA THR A 209 15.14 -1.51 14.12
C THR A 209 15.63 -0.73 12.89
N PRO A 210 15.46 0.60 12.84
CA PRO A 210 15.99 1.41 11.74
C PRO A 210 17.51 1.35 11.63
N LYS A 211 18.19 1.19 12.78
CA LYS A 211 19.64 1.06 12.82
C LYS A 211 20.16 -0.09 11.98
N TYR A 212 19.49 -1.24 11.97
CA TYR A 212 19.95 -2.39 11.16
C TYR A 212 19.97 -2.07 9.66
N LYS A 213 18.99 -1.31 9.17
CA LYS A 213 18.99 -0.83 7.78
C LYS A 213 20.09 0.20 7.56
N GLN A 214 20.22 1.20 8.45
CA GLN A 214 21.22 2.27 8.34
C GLN A 214 22.65 1.69 8.33
N ASP A 215 22.96 0.75 9.20
CA ASP A 215 24.26 0.07 9.26
C ASP A 215 24.51 -0.79 8.02
N PHE A 216 23.47 -1.43 7.47
CA PHE A 216 23.60 -2.21 6.24
C PHE A 216 23.87 -1.33 5.02
N VAL A 217 23.13 -0.25 4.87
CA VAL A 217 23.25 0.69 3.74
C VAL A 217 24.46 1.60 3.90
N GLY A 218 24.98 1.78 5.11
CA GLY A 218 26.15 2.60 5.43
C GLY A 218 25.82 4.09 5.61
N ASN A 219 24.54 4.46 5.72
CA ASN A 219 24.12 5.83 6.02
C ASN A 219 22.70 5.85 6.58
N ALA A 220 22.30 6.99 7.17
CA ALA A 220 20.99 7.25 7.73
C ALA A 220 20.14 8.22 6.86
N THR A 221 20.36 8.21 5.55
CA THR A 221 19.56 9.00 4.61
C THR A 221 18.28 8.24 4.26
N PRO A 222 17.08 8.76 4.58
CA PRO A 222 15.83 8.12 4.22
C PRO A 222 15.56 8.21 2.71
N LEU A 223 14.64 7.40 2.24
CA LEU A 223 14.17 7.44 0.85
C LEU A 223 13.46 8.78 0.54
N ASN A 224 13.46 9.10 -0.75
CA ASN A 224 12.71 10.21 -1.34
C ASN A 224 12.14 9.80 -2.70
N ASP A 225 11.40 10.69 -3.37
CA ASP A 225 10.74 10.41 -4.65
C ASP A 225 11.69 9.91 -5.75
N ASN A 226 12.97 10.28 -5.70
CA ASN A 226 13.96 9.88 -6.70
C ASN A 226 14.64 8.54 -6.38
N THR A 227 14.67 8.13 -5.12
CA THR A 227 15.37 6.92 -4.65
C THR A 227 14.42 5.76 -4.34
N ALA A 228 13.15 6.05 -4.11
CA ALA A 228 12.12 5.06 -3.82
C ALA A 228 11.85 4.12 -5.00
N PHE A 229 11.35 2.93 -4.69
CA PHE A 229 10.91 1.91 -5.65
C PHE A 229 11.97 1.44 -6.65
N LYS A 230 13.25 1.72 -6.36
CA LYS A 230 14.38 1.20 -7.13
C LYS A 230 14.76 -0.19 -6.62
N ASN A 231 15.48 -0.97 -7.44
CA ASN A 231 16.03 -2.25 -7.00
C ASN A 231 17.38 -2.04 -6.27
N THR A 232 17.34 -1.26 -5.18
CA THR A 232 18.49 -1.03 -4.29
C THR A 232 18.19 -1.57 -2.90
N ALA A 233 19.19 -1.90 -2.11
CA ALA A 233 19.02 -2.35 -0.74
C ALA A 233 18.21 -1.33 0.09
N ALA A 234 18.53 -0.03 -0.03
CA ALA A 234 17.82 1.04 0.67
C ALA A 234 16.32 1.06 0.34
N ALA A 235 15.93 0.80 -0.92
CA ALA A 235 14.55 0.79 -1.37
C ALA A 235 13.82 -0.55 -1.16
N ARG A 236 14.52 -1.56 -0.64
CA ARG A 236 13.96 -2.90 -0.37
C ARG A 236 13.97 -3.30 1.09
N ILE A 237 14.82 -2.68 1.93
CA ILE A 237 14.85 -2.93 3.37
C ILE A 237 13.90 -1.95 4.06
N ALA A 238 12.86 -2.49 4.68
CA ALA A 238 11.77 -1.80 5.36
C ALA A 238 11.86 -2.01 6.88
N HIS A 239 10.84 -1.63 7.62
CA HIS A 239 10.85 -1.64 9.08
C HIS A 239 9.66 -2.43 9.66
N HIS A 240 9.88 -3.13 10.78
CA HIS A 240 8.81 -3.60 11.65
C HIS A 240 9.13 -3.28 13.11
N ASN A 241 8.10 -3.13 13.93
CA ASN A 241 8.20 -2.79 15.34
C ASN A 241 7.32 -3.76 16.14
N ASP A 242 7.94 -4.73 16.80
CA ASP A 242 7.24 -5.78 17.55
C ASP A 242 7.07 -5.45 19.04
N ALA A 243 7.24 -4.18 19.40
CA ALA A 243 7.00 -3.67 20.76
C ALA A 243 6.34 -2.28 20.75
N PHE A 244 5.47 -2.04 19.76
CA PHE A 244 4.80 -0.76 19.57
C PHE A 244 4.03 -0.33 20.80
N MET A 245 4.29 0.89 21.29
CA MET A 245 3.65 1.48 22.46
C MET A 245 3.94 0.78 23.80
N THR A 246 4.96 -0.07 23.88
CA THR A 246 5.32 -0.78 25.12
C THR A 246 5.99 0.14 26.13
N ASP A 247 6.99 0.89 25.68
CA ASP A 247 7.69 1.96 26.40
C ASP A 247 8.10 3.07 25.43
N GLU A 248 8.91 4.03 25.87
CA GLU A 248 9.32 5.16 25.03
C GLU A 248 10.20 4.73 23.84
N THR A 249 11.07 3.75 24.03
CA THR A 249 11.98 3.22 23.02
C THR A 249 11.36 2.10 22.18
N ASN A 250 10.14 1.64 22.55
CA ASN A 250 9.52 0.43 22.03
C ASN A 250 10.46 -0.78 22.17
N MET A 251 10.91 -1.03 23.41
CA MET A 251 11.87 -2.10 23.77
C MET A 251 13.13 -2.06 22.89
N GLY A 252 13.73 -0.88 22.73
CA GLY A 252 14.96 -0.69 21.97
C GLY A 252 14.80 -0.71 20.45
N THR A 253 13.57 -0.56 19.94
CA THR A 253 13.36 -0.32 18.49
C THR A 253 14.04 0.98 18.06
N TYR A 254 13.97 2.00 18.92
CA TYR A 254 14.56 3.31 18.71
C TYR A 254 15.67 3.58 19.74
N GLU A 255 16.90 3.81 19.28
CA GLU A 255 18.04 4.20 20.14
C GLU A 255 18.01 5.71 20.41
N ASP A 256 17.95 6.52 19.34
CA ASP A 256 17.69 7.96 19.40
C ASP A 256 16.26 8.20 18.92
N ILE A 257 15.34 8.34 19.90
CA ILE A 257 13.89 8.35 19.63
C ILE A 257 13.50 9.39 18.57
N GLU A 258 14.04 10.61 18.67
CA GLU A 258 13.68 11.69 17.73
C GLU A 258 14.25 11.46 16.34
N LYS A 259 15.53 11.12 16.21
CA LYS A 259 16.18 10.88 14.93
C LYS A 259 15.64 9.63 14.25
N ASP A 260 15.51 8.54 14.99
CA ASP A 260 15.05 7.26 14.45
C ASP A 260 13.60 7.37 13.98
N LYS A 261 12.72 8.01 14.75
CA LYS A 261 11.32 8.24 14.33
C LYS A 261 11.24 9.20 13.14
N SER A 262 12.06 10.25 13.11
CA SER A 262 12.13 11.16 11.96
C SER A 262 12.60 10.44 10.69
N TYR A 263 13.60 9.57 10.81
CA TYR A 263 14.08 8.73 9.71
C TYR A 263 12.99 7.77 9.22
N VAL A 264 12.37 7.03 10.15
CA VAL A 264 11.30 6.06 9.83
C VAL A 264 10.10 6.75 9.19
N ALA A 265 9.69 7.92 9.68
CA ALA A 265 8.57 8.68 9.11
C ALA A 265 8.77 9.03 7.63
N GLN A 266 9.99 9.39 7.23
CA GLN A 266 10.31 9.70 5.83
C GLN A 266 10.43 8.42 4.98
N ASP A 267 11.06 7.40 5.53
CA ASP A 267 11.34 6.15 4.83
C ASP A 267 10.05 5.33 4.59
N ALA A 268 9.15 5.32 5.57
CA ALA A 268 7.86 4.61 5.52
C ALA A 268 6.81 5.27 4.61
N LEU A 269 7.08 6.44 4.03
CA LEU A 269 6.31 6.95 2.90
C LEU A 269 6.44 6.06 1.65
N TYR A 270 7.47 5.21 1.58
CA TYR A 270 7.76 4.40 0.39
C TYR A 270 7.88 2.90 0.69
N LEU A 271 8.01 2.55 1.97
CA LEU A 271 8.23 1.19 2.44
C LEU A 271 7.16 0.78 3.46
N PRO A 272 6.81 -0.49 3.55
CA PRO A 272 5.87 -0.94 4.56
C PRO A 272 6.47 -0.82 5.96
N LEU A 273 5.74 -0.16 6.86
CA LEU A 273 5.97 -0.19 8.29
C LEU A 273 4.80 -0.94 8.95
N GLY A 274 5.10 -1.90 9.79
CA GLY A 274 4.11 -2.64 10.55
C GLY A 274 4.70 -3.29 11.78
N GLY A 275 3.96 -4.15 12.43
CA GLY A 275 4.42 -4.86 13.62
C GLY A 275 3.30 -5.12 14.60
N GLU A 276 3.65 -5.20 15.88
CA GLU A 276 2.72 -5.50 16.94
C GLU A 276 3.02 -4.73 18.22
N THR A 277 2.05 -4.70 19.14
CA THR A 277 2.28 -4.25 20.52
C THR A 277 2.90 -5.41 21.32
N ALA A 278 3.49 -5.11 22.47
CA ALA A 278 3.99 -6.13 23.37
C ALA A 278 3.54 -5.85 24.82
N GLU A 279 3.77 -6.82 25.72
CA GLU A 279 3.50 -6.63 27.13
C GLU A 279 4.47 -5.58 27.70
N PRO A 280 3.97 -4.46 28.27
CA PRO A 280 4.83 -3.45 28.83
C PRO A 280 5.49 -3.92 30.12
N PRO A 281 6.58 -3.28 30.55
CA PRO A 281 7.22 -3.56 31.84
C PRO A 281 6.22 -3.56 33.00
N LYS A 282 6.47 -4.40 33.98
CA LYS A 282 5.59 -4.53 35.15
C LYS A 282 5.34 -3.14 35.79
N ASN A 283 4.07 -2.84 36.02
CA ASN A 283 3.59 -1.55 36.55
C ASN A 283 3.71 -0.34 35.59
N ALA A 284 4.11 -0.52 34.37
CA ALA A 284 4.07 0.55 33.38
C ALA A 284 2.62 0.94 33.04
N LYS A 285 2.39 2.24 32.86
CA LYS A 285 1.08 2.73 32.39
C LYS A 285 0.90 2.40 30.91
N LEU A 286 -0.15 1.66 30.59
CA LEU A 286 -0.50 1.38 29.20
C LEU A 286 -0.69 2.68 28.39
N ALA A 287 -0.11 2.76 27.20
CA ALA A 287 -0.27 3.88 26.31
C ALA A 287 -1.76 4.11 25.93
N SER A 288 -2.13 5.37 25.70
CA SER A 288 -3.48 5.69 25.22
C SER A 288 -3.64 5.40 23.73
N GLY A 289 -4.89 5.15 23.31
CA GLY A 289 -5.20 4.99 21.88
C GLY A 289 -4.93 6.26 21.07
N GLU A 290 -5.04 7.44 21.70
CA GLU A 290 -4.68 8.71 21.07
C GLU A 290 -3.17 8.78 20.76
N LYS A 291 -2.32 8.43 21.72
CA LYS A 291 -0.86 8.38 21.51
C LYS A 291 -0.52 7.39 20.39
N ALA A 292 -1.15 6.20 20.40
CA ALA A 292 -0.95 5.19 19.37
C ALA A 292 -1.39 5.69 17.98
N TRP A 293 -2.56 6.31 17.90
CA TRP A 293 -3.06 6.88 16.63
C TRP A 293 -2.09 7.94 16.09
N ASN A 294 -1.65 8.87 16.92
CA ASN A 294 -0.76 9.95 16.51
C ASN A 294 0.57 9.40 15.99
N GLU A 295 1.13 8.38 16.63
CA GLU A 295 2.37 7.74 16.17
C GLU A 295 2.16 6.89 14.91
N ILE A 296 1.07 6.12 14.82
CA ILE A 296 0.68 5.40 13.59
C ILE A 296 0.58 6.37 12.40
N TYR A 297 -0.06 7.51 12.59
CA TYR A 297 -0.23 8.51 11.54
C TYR A 297 1.09 9.19 11.16
N SER A 298 1.88 9.63 12.16
CA SER A 298 3.13 10.34 11.92
C SER A 298 4.25 9.48 11.34
N LEU A 299 4.25 8.18 11.64
CA LEU A 299 5.25 7.24 11.14
C LEU A 299 4.79 6.44 9.89
N HIS A 300 3.59 6.72 9.40
CA HIS A 300 3.05 6.09 8.19
C HIS A 300 2.93 4.55 8.26
N TRP A 301 2.32 4.04 9.32
CA TRP A 301 2.09 2.61 9.48
C TRP A 301 1.16 2.04 8.40
N SER A 302 1.56 0.91 7.82
CA SER A 302 0.81 0.19 6.79
C SER A 302 -0.13 -0.86 7.37
N PHE A 303 0.30 -1.55 8.44
CA PHE A 303 -0.46 -2.65 9.06
C PHE A 303 -0.04 -2.89 10.52
N LEU A 304 -0.94 -3.51 11.31
CA LEU A 304 -0.74 -3.77 12.74
C LEU A 304 -1.36 -5.12 13.12
N ASN A 305 -0.64 -5.94 13.92
CA ASN A 305 -1.16 -7.17 14.50
C ASN A 305 -2.27 -6.85 15.53
N ASP A 306 -3.45 -7.43 15.34
CA ASP A 306 -4.58 -7.27 16.26
C ASP A 306 -4.70 -8.41 17.29
N ALA A 307 -3.78 -9.38 17.27
CA ALA A 307 -3.79 -10.51 18.19
C ALA A 307 -2.99 -10.26 19.47
N TYR A 308 -2.00 -9.39 19.45
CA TYR A 308 -1.07 -9.13 20.56
C TYR A 308 -0.69 -7.65 20.67
N TYR A 309 -0.59 -7.00 21.83
CA TYR A 309 -0.93 -7.45 23.17
C TYR A 309 -2.34 -7.02 23.54
N LYS A 310 -3.22 -7.98 23.80
CA LYS A 310 -4.67 -7.73 23.92
C LYS A 310 -5.08 -6.68 24.93
N LYS A 311 -4.43 -6.60 26.10
CA LYS A 311 -4.78 -5.60 27.12
C LYS A 311 -4.59 -4.16 26.62
N LEU A 312 -3.56 -3.93 25.80
CA LEU A 312 -3.29 -2.62 25.23
C LEU A 312 -4.30 -2.30 24.10
N LEU A 313 -4.56 -3.26 23.23
CA LEU A 313 -5.53 -3.11 22.14
C LEU A 313 -6.95 -2.87 22.68
N ASN A 314 -7.38 -3.62 23.69
CA ASN A 314 -8.68 -3.42 24.36
C ASN A 314 -8.81 -2.04 25.00
N LYS A 315 -7.71 -1.49 25.56
CA LYS A 315 -7.72 -0.11 26.06
C LYS A 315 -7.95 0.91 24.93
N TRP A 316 -7.36 0.70 23.77
CA TRP A 316 -7.59 1.58 22.61
C TRP A 316 -9.01 1.46 22.07
N GLU A 317 -9.58 0.25 22.11
CA GLU A 317 -10.98 -0.01 21.73
C GLU A 317 -11.95 0.71 22.67
N ALA A 318 -11.77 0.56 23.99
CA ALA A 318 -12.56 1.27 24.99
C ALA A 318 -12.48 2.80 24.86
N GLY A 319 -11.35 3.32 24.36
CA GLY A 319 -11.16 4.74 24.08
C GLY A 319 -11.65 5.20 22.70
N GLY A 320 -12.24 4.31 21.89
CA GLY A 320 -12.74 4.61 20.54
C GLY A 320 -11.67 4.74 19.46
N TYR A 321 -10.39 4.57 19.78
CA TYR A 321 -9.28 4.75 18.82
C TYR A 321 -9.01 3.50 17.97
N PHE A 322 -9.35 2.30 18.44
CA PHE A 322 -9.10 1.07 17.69
C PHE A 322 -9.89 1.02 16.38
N ASN A 323 -11.15 1.44 16.39
CA ASN A 323 -11.98 1.56 15.19
C ASN A 323 -11.43 2.61 14.21
N LYS A 324 -10.91 3.73 14.73
CA LYS A 324 -10.23 4.74 13.92
C LYS A 324 -8.98 4.16 13.25
N ILE A 325 -8.14 3.44 14.02
CA ILE A 325 -6.96 2.74 13.50
C ILE A 325 -7.38 1.74 12.42
N LYS A 326 -8.31 0.83 12.69
CA LYS A 326 -8.82 -0.16 11.74
C LYS A 326 -9.22 0.46 10.40
N LYS A 327 -9.93 1.59 10.43
CA LYS A 327 -10.44 2.27 9.24
C LYS A 327 -9.35 2.93 8.41
N PHE A 328 -8.38 3.59 9.04
CA PHE A 328 -7.43 4.47 8.36
C PHE A 328 -6.01 3.88 8.24
N LEU A 329 -5.68 2.81 8.94
CA LEU A 329 -4.36 2.17 8.91
C LEU A 329 -3.99 1.69 7.50
N GLY A 330 -2.81 2.08 7.02
CA GLY A 330 -2.37 1.89 5.65
C GLY A 330 -2.94 2.93 4.69
N TYR A 331 -2.97 2.67 3.40
CA TYR A 331 -3.49 3.60 2.41
C TYR A 331 -5.03 3.61 2.37
N ARG A 332 -5.61 4.78 2.06
CA ARG A 332 -7.05 4.98 1.85
C ARG A 332 -7.25 6.03 0.76
N LEU A 333 -7.18 5.61 -0.49
CA LEU A 333 -7.24 6.48 -1.64
C LEU A 333 -8.67 6.88 -1.97
N ALA A 334 -8.87 8.15 -2.32
CA ALA A 334 -10.14 8.64 -2.85
C ALA A 334 -9.91 9.70 -3.93
N LEU A 335 -10.74 9.69 -4.94
CA LEU A 335 -10.83 10.78 -5.91
C LEU A 335 -11.52 12.00 -5.28
N THR A 336 -10.99 13.17 -5.52
CA THR A 336 -11.65 14.45 -5.23
C THR A 336 -12.37 14.95 -6.47
N LYS A 337 -11.69 14.93 -7.61
CA LYS A 337 -12.25 15.30 -8.91
C LYS A 337 -11.54 14.60 -10.05
N ILE A 338 -12.20 14.49 -11.18
CA ILE A 338 -11.60 14.16 -12.48
C ILE A 338 -11.96 15.25 -13.48
N GLU A 339 -10.97 15.61 -14.30
CA GLU A 339 -11.16 16.43 -15.49
C GLU A 339 -10.84 15.58 -16.72
N TYR A 340 -11.70 15.62 -17.74
CA TYR A 340 -11.55 14.76 -18.92
C TYR A 340 -12.06 15.42 -20.19
N SER A 341 -11.54 15.00 -21.35
CA SER A 341 -11.99 15.50 -22.66
C SER A 341 -13.44 15.06 -22.91
N GLU A 342 -14.33 16.02 -23.23
CA GLU A 342 -15.74 15.72 -23.53
C GLU A 342 -15.91 15.11 -24.92
N GLN A 343 -15.24 15.66 -25.91
CA GLN A 343 -15.33 15.23 -27.31
C GLN A 343 -14.29 14.16 -27.59
N ASN A 344 -14.74 13.01 -28.04
CA ASN A 344 -13.89 11.84 -28.31
C ASN A 344 -14.22 11.24 -29.66
N ALA A 345 -13.26 11.21 -30.57
CA ALA A 345 -13.38 10.55 -31.86
C ALA A 345 -12.46 9.32 -31.95
N PRO A 346 -12.81 8.28 -32.72
CA PRO A 346 -11.88 7.20 -33.00
C PRO A 346 -10.53 7.76 -33.50
N GLY A 347 -9.42 7.28 -32.95
CA GLY A 347 -8.07 7.76 -33.28
C GLY A 347 -7.63 9.04 -32.60
N SER A 348 -8.49 9.75 -31.86
CA SER A 348 -8.12 10.96 -31.10
C SER A 348 -7.54 10.66 -29.72
N ASP A 349 -6.98 11.65 -29.06
CA ASP A 349 -6.52 11.54 -27.67
C ASP A 349 -7.64 11.84 -26.67
N LEU A 350 -7.74 10.99 -25.64
CA LEU A 350 -8.50 11.22 -24.42
C LEU A 350 -7.55 11.71 -23.31
N THR A 351 -7.78 12.93 -22.82
CA THR A 351 -7.09 13.46 -21.63
C THR A 351 -7.89 13.13 -20.39
N VAL A 352 -7.21 12.64 -19.34
CA VAL A 352 -7.80 12.35 -18.03
C VAL A 352 -6.85 12.86 -16.93
N ASN A 353 -7.34 13.78 -16.10
CA ASN A 353 -6.64 14.33 -14.96
C ASN A 353 -7.34 13.91 -13.68
N LEU A 354 -6.66 13.17 -12.81
CA LEU A 354 -7.18 12.65 -11.56
C LEU A 354 -6.62 13.48 -10.40
N LEU A 355 -7.46 14.07 -9.57
CA LEU A 355 -7.05 14.61 -8.28
C LEU A 355 -7.36 13.57 -7.20
N VAL A 356 -6.32 12.95 -6.66
CA VAL A 356 -6.40 11.83 -5.71
C VAL A 356 -5.89 12.28 -4.34
N ASN A 357 -6.62 11.94 -3.28
CA ASN A 357 -6.19 12.07 -1.89
C ASN A 357 -5.97 10.70 -1.25
N ASN A 358 -4.98 10.61 -0.36
CA ASN A 358 -4.80 9.48 0.52
C ASN A 358 -5.18 9.89 1.95
N TYR A 359 -6.33 9.39 2.40
CA TYR A 359 -6.86 9.63 3.76
C TYR A 359 -6.36 8.58 4.77
N GLY A 360 -5.53 7.64 4.33
CA GLY A 360 -4.90 6.64 5.19
C GLY A 360 -3.66 7.15 5.91
N THR A 361 -3.00 6.26 6.59
CA THR A 361 -1.77 6.56 7.36
C THR A 361 -0.50 6.34 6.54
N ALA A 362 -0.53 5.50 5.49
CA ALA A 362 0.63 5.12 4.67
C ALA A 362 0.33 5.16 3.17
N CYS A 363 1.35 5.12 2.34
CA CYS A 363 1.23 4.87 0.91
C CYS A 363 1.02 3.37 0.60
N MET A 364 0.66 3.04 -0.63
CA MET A 364 0.86 1.70 -1.15
C MET A 364 2.37 1.46 -1.33
N TYR A 365 2.83 0.25 -1.08
CA TYR A 365 4.26 -0.08 -1.13
C TYR A 365 4.61 -1.08 -2.23
N ASN A 366 3.72 -2.00 -2.56
CA ASN A 366 3.93 -2.94 -3.68
C ASN A 366 3.42 -2.36 -5.00
N PRO A 367 4.05 -2.70 -6.15
CA PRO A 367 3.65 -2.19 -7.46
C PRO A 367 2.26 -2.70 -7.84
N ARG A 368 1.46 -1.81 -8.44
CA ARG A 368 0.14 -2.11 -8.99
C ARG A 368 -0.01 -1.52 -10.38
N LEU A 369 -0.88 -2.13 -11.16
CA LEU A 369 -1.28 -1.55 -12.44
C LEU A 369 -2.33 -0.46 -12.19
N ALA A 370 -2.29 0.59 -13.00
CA ALA A 370 -3.35 1.59 -13.08
C ALA A 370 -3.90 1.56 -14.50
N ILE A 371 -5.09 1.02 -14.66
CA ILE A 371 -5.71 0.74 -15.94
C ILE A 371 -6.99 1.57 -16.06
N LEU A 372 -7.15 2.28 -17.16
CA LEU A 372 -8.46 2.81 -17.54
C LEU A 372 -9.17 1.82 -18.44
N VAL A 373 -10.46 1.66 -18.18
CA VAL A 373 -11.34 0.75 -18.92
C VAL A 373 -12.45 1.56 -19.56
N LEU A 374 -12.71 1.30 -20.85
CA LEU A 374 -13.88 1.79 -21.57
C LEU A 374 -14.82 0.59 -21.79
N SER A 375 -15.95 0.60 -21.09
CA SER A 375 -16.96 -0.46 -21.16
C SER A 375 -18.17 0.03 -21.96
N PRO A 376 -18.50 -0.61 -23.11
CA PRO A 376 -19.64 -0.21 -23.91
C PRO A 376 -20.95 -0.31 -23.10
N THR A 377 -21.81 0.70 -23.16
CA THR A 377 -23.09 0.74 -22.40
C THR A 377 -24.13 -0.23 -22.93
N ASP A 378 -24.03 -0.62 -24.18
CA ASP A 378 -24.91 -1.56 -24.89
C ASP A 378 -24.35 -3.00 -24.92
N GLY A 379 -23.27 -3.24 -24.19
CA GLY A 379 -22.59 -4.53 -24.12
C GLY A 379 -21.51 -4.69 -25.17
N GLY A 380 -20.70 -5.71 -25.00
CA GLY A 380 -19.59 -5.98 -25.91
C GLY A 380 -18.24 -6.07 -25.20
N ARG A 381 -17.15 -6.00 -25.98
CA ARG A 381 -15.79 -6.07 -25.41
C ARG A 381 -15.34 -4.72 -24.88
N GLU A 382 -14.79 -4.76 -23.69
CA GLU A 382 -14.10 -3.62 -23.08
C GLU A 382 -12.80 -3.29 -23.83
N TYR A 383 -12.43 -2.01 -23.74
CA TYR A 383 -11.12 -1.53 -24.15
C TYR A 383 -10.34 -1.11 -22.90
N ILE A 384 -9.09 -1.50 -22.82
CA ILE A 384 -8.22 -1.22 -21.66
C ILE A 384 -6.92 -0.56 -22.10
N VAL A 385 -6.37 0.27 -21.21
CA VAL A 385 -5.03 0.84 -21.39
C VAL A 385 -4.35 0.99 -20.03
N SER A 386 -3.08 0.58 -19.93
CA SER A 386 -2.25 0.92 -18.77
C SER A 386 -1.86 2.39 -18.85
N THR A 387 -2.18 3.14 -17.83
CA THR A 387 -1.98 4.61 -17.80
C THR A 387 -0.54 5.02 -17.50
N GLY A 388 0.29 4.10 -16.98
CA GLY A 388 1.61 4.41 -16.46
C GLY A 388 1.62 5.19 -15.14
N LEU A 389 0.46 5.51 -14.57
CA LEU A 389 0.35 6.22 -13.29
C LEU A 389 0.74 5.31 -12.12
N ASP A 390 1.55 5.83 -11.20
CA ASP A 390 1.98 5.10 -10.00
C ASP A 390 1.27 5.62 -8.74
N PHE A 391 0.25 4.91 -8.29
CA PHE A 391 -0.53 5.28 -7.11
C PHE A 391 0.25 5.14 -5.79
N ARG A 392 1.45 4.55 -5.78
CA ARG A 392 2.35 4.55 -4.62
C ARG A 392 2.85 5.96 -4.29
N MET A 393 2.82 6.88 -5.26
CA MET A 393 3.22 8.28 -5.08
C MET A 393 2.13 9.14 -4.42
N VAL A 394 0.93 8.60 -4.16
CA VAL A 394 -0.15 9.35 -3.50
C VAL A 394 0.05 9.31 -1.99
N LYS A 395 0.71 10.33 -1.44
CA LYS A 395 1.11 10.41 -0.04
C LYS A 395 -0.06 10.77 0.88
N PRO A 396 -0.05 10.30 2.15
CA PRO A 396 -1.05 10.67 3.15
C PRO A 396 -1.18 12.19 3.33
N GLY A 397 -2.42 12.65 3.41
CA GLY A 397 -2.74 14.06 3.71
C GLY A 397 -2.37 15.08 2.63
N LYS A 398 -1.87 14.66 1.45
CA LYS A 398 -1.48 15.55 0.37
C LYS A 398 -2.23 15.21 -0.93
N PRO A 399 -3.03 16.13 -1.49
CA PRO A 399 -3.64 15.94 -2.80
C PRO A 399 -2.58 15.75 -3.89
N THR A 400 -2.76 14.75 -4.73
CA THR A 400 -1.86 14.44 -5.83
C THR A 400 -2.61 14.55 -7.15
N ASN A 401 -2.09 15.37 -8.05
CA ASN A 401 -2.61 15.49 -9.41
C ASN A 401 -1.90 14.48 -10.31
N MET A 402 -2.66 13.58 -10.92
CA MET A 402 -2.17 12.50 -11.79
C MET A 402 -2.80 12.70 -13.18
N GLN A 403 -1.96 12.96 -14.17
CA GLN A 403 -2.41 13.27 -15.53
C GLN A 403 -2.00 12.16 -16.50
N THR A 404 -2.89 11.83 -17.41
CA THR A 404 -2.60 10.89 -18.48
C THR A 404 -3.31 11.31 -19.76
N LYS A 405 -2.67 11.03 -20.88
CA LYS A 405 -3.18 11.25 -22.22
C LYS A 405 -3.13 9.92 -22.96
N LEU A 406 -4.24 9.49 -23.53
CA LEU A 406 -4.46 8.14 -24.02
C LEU A 406 -5.09 8.20 -25.41
N LYS A 407 -4.68 7.36 -26.34
CA LYS A 407 -5.25 7.35 -27.69
C LYS A 407 -6.38 6.32 -27.81
N LEU A 408 -7.53 6.74 -28.32
CA LEU A 408 -8.60 5.84 -28.72
C LEU A 408 -8.21 5.10 -30.01
N PRO A 409 -8.56 3.80 -30.16
CA PRO A 409 -8.27 3.07 -31.39
C PRO A 409 -8.94 3.74 -32.63
N GLU A 410 -8.28 3.73 -33.76
CA GLU A 410 -8.82 4.29 -34.99
C GLU A 410 -10.08 3.56 -35.48
N ASN A 411 -10.17 2.27 -35.20
CA ASN A 411 -11.30 1.40 -35.52
C ASN A 411 -12.26 1.19 -34.34
N MET A 412 -12.22 2.07 -33.30
CA MET A 412 -13.15 1.99 -32.20
C MET A 412 -14.58 2.28 -32.69
N PRO A 413 -15.58 1.45 -32.36
CA PRO A 413 -16.97 1.70 -32.75
C PRO A 413 -17.49 2.98 -32.10
N GLU A 414 -18.31 3.71 -32.87
CA GLU A 414 -19.08 4.83 -32.30
C GLU A 414 -20.08 4.31 -31.28
N GLY A 415 -20.29 5.07 -30.21
CA GLY A 415 -21.19 4.67 -29.13
C GLY A 415 -20.86 5.32 -27.80
N LYS A 416 -21.55 4.87 -26.76
CA LYS A 416 -21.37 5.33 -25.39
C LYS A 416 -20.55 4.32 -24.60
N TYR A 417 -19.58 4.82 -23.84
CA TYR A 417 -18.67 4.01 -23.04
C TYR A 417 -18.57 4.54 -21.63
N LYS A 418 -18.79 3.69 -20.64
CA LYS A 418 -18.45 4.01 -19.26
C LYS A 418 -16.93 4.08 -19.12
N LEU A 419 -16.43 5.11 -18.41
CA LEU A 419 -15.03 5.21 -18.04
C LEU A 419 -14.83 4.70 -16.62
N LEU A 420 -13.98 3.68 -16.48
CA LEU A 420 -13.72 3.00 -15.20
C LEU A 420 -12.22 3.03 -14.89
N LEU A 421 -11.87 3.09 -13.62
CA LEU A 421 -10.50 2.95 -13.13
C LEU A 421 -10.33 1.58 -12.47
N TRP A 422 -9.38 0.80 -12.96
CA TRP A 422 -9.03 -0.49 -12.40
C TRP A 422 -7.62 -0.47 -11.85
N LEU A 423 -7.48 -0.79 -10.57
CA LEU A 423 -6.20 -0.85 -9.84
C LEU A 423 -5.95 -2.29 -9.36
N PRO A 424 -5.75 -3.25 -10.29
CA PRO A 424 -5.58 -4.66 -9.94
C PRO A 424 -4.20 -4.93 -9.37
N ASP A 425 -3.99 -6.16 -8.93
CA ASP A 425 -2.64 -6.63 -8.64
C ASP A 425 -1.81 -6.72 -9.94
N LYS A 426 -0.50 -6.56 -9.81
CA LYS A 426 0.42 -6.73 -10.94
C LYS A 426 0.60 -8.20 -11.34
N ASP A 427 0.46 -9.12 -10.38
CA ASP A 427 0.57 -10.55 -10.63
C ASP A 427 -0.63 -11.06 -11.42
N LYS A 428 -0.36 -11.68 -12.58
CA LYS A 428 -1.40 -12.19 -13.49
C LYS A 428 -2.36 -13.18 -12.84
N LYS A 429 -1.90 -13.97 -11.86
CA LYS A 429 -2.74 -14.94 -11.13
C LYS A 429 -3.76 -14.26 -10.21
N LEU A 430 -3.53 -12.99 -9.85
CA LEU A 430 -4.38 -12.21 -8.94
C LEU A 430 -5.18 -11.14 -9.68
N GLN A 431 -4.75 -10.76 -10.88
CA GLN A 431 -5.21 -9.57 -11.60
C GLN A 431 -6.73 -9.54 -11.79
N GLU A 432 -7.34 -10.65 -12.20
CA GLU A 432 -8.78 -10.73 -12.47
C GLU A 432 -9.64 -11.02 -11.23
N ASN A 433 -9.00 -11.20 -10.05
CA ASN A 433 -9.75 -11.41 -8.80
C ASN A 433 -10.02 -10.06 -8.12
N PRO A 434 -11.28 -9.61 -8.02
CA PRO A 434 -11.62 -8.30 -7.46
C PRO A 434 -11.17 -8.11 -6.00
N LYS A 435 -10.96 -9.19 -5.24
CA LYS A 435 -10.41 -9.11 -3.87
C LYS A 435 -8.99 -8.53 -3.81
N TYR A 436 -8.27 -8.53 -4.93
CA TYR A 436 -6.93 -7.96 -5.06
C TYR A 436 -6.89 -6.62 -5.78
N ALA A 437 -8.03 -6.12 -6.24
CA ALA A 437 -8.14 -4.77 -6.78
C ALA A 437 -8.32 -3.74 -5.65
N VAL A 438 -7.90 -2.50 -5.89
CA VAL A 438 -8.04 -1.40 -4.93
C VAL A 438 -9.37 -0.69 -5.16
N GLN A 439 -10.20 -0.72 -4.14
CA GLN A 439 -11.41 0.09 -4.03
C GLN A 439 -11.03 1.51 -3.59
N LEU A 440 -11.48 2.52 -4.33
CA LEU A 440 -11.39 3.91 -3.88
C LEU A 440 -12.41 4.19 -2.78
N ALA A 441 -12.02 5.04 -1.84
CA ALA A 441 -12.88 5.42 -0.71
C ALA A 441 -13.91 6.50 -1.12
N ASN A 442 -14.57 6.29 -2.24
CA ASN A 442 -15.63 7.14 -2.74
C ASN A 442 -17.00 6.43 -2.63
N THR A 443 -18.06 7.20 -2.55
CA THR A 443 -19.42 6.66 -2.63
C THR A 443 -19.75 6.31 -4.08
N THR A 444 -20.48 5.20 -4.30
CA THR A 444 -21.06 4.82 -5.62
C THR A 444 -20.05 4.55 -6.75
N THR A 445 -18.77 4.32 -6.45
CA THR A 445 -17.77 4.04 -7.48
C THR A 445 -17.40 2.56 -7.60
N TRP A 446 -17.51 1.77 -6.54
CA TRP A 446 -17.02 0.40 -6.52
C TRP A 446 -17.96 -0.61 -7.16
N GLU A 447 -17.42 -1.41 -8.06
CA GLU A 447 -18.08 -2.59 -8.64
C GLU A 447 -17.46 -3.87 -8.05
N GLU A 448 -18.17 -4.54 -7.17
CA GLU A 448 -17.64 -5.69 -6.42
C GLU A 448 -17.30 -6.89 -7.32
N GLN A 449 -18.03 -7.07 -8.41
CA GLN A 449 -17.87 -8.22 -9.30
C GLN A 449 -16.64 -8.12 -10.20
N THR A 450 -16.27 -6.91 -10.60
CA THR A 450 -15.16 -6.65 -11.53
C THR A 450 -13.90 -6.15 -10.83
N GLY A 451 -14.06 -5.54 -9.65
CA GLY A 451 -12.98 -4.81 -8.98
C GLY A 451 -12.66 -3.46 -9.65
N TYR A 452 -13.59 -2.92 -10.44
CA TYR A 452 -13.48 -1.61 -11.05
C TYR A 452 -14.01 -0.51 -10.15
N ASN A 453 -13.50 0.69 -10.33
CA ASN A 453 -14.07 1.91 -9.79
C ASN A 453 -14.76 2.66 -10.94
N ASP A 454 -16.10 2.62 -11.02
CA ASP A 454 -16.89 3.40 -11.98
C ASP A 454 -16.69 4.89 -11.67
N LEU A 455 -16.17 5.62 -12.63
CA LEU A 455 -15.90 7.04 -12.49
C LEU A 455 -17.15 7.90 -12.68
N ASN A 456 -18.33 7.26 -12.86
CA ASN A 456 -19.60 7.93 -13.14
C ASN A 456 -19.51 8.85 -14.37
N ILE A 457 -18.68 8.47 -15.34
CA ILE A 457 -18.46 9.17 -16.59
C ILE A 457 -18.89 8.28 -17.74
N THR A 458 -19.73 8.81 -18.61
CA THR A 458 -20.04 8.17 -19.89
C THR A 458 -19.46 9.05 -21.00
N LEU A 459 -18.50 8.49 -21.74
CA LEU A 459 -17.93 9.12 -22.92
C LEU A 459 -18.81 8.82 -24.13
N ASN A 460 -19.00 9.80 -25.00
CA ASN A 460 -19.60 9.61 -26.31
C ASN A 460 -18.47 9.58 -27.35
N VAL A 461 -18.26 8.42 -27.98
CA VAL A 461 -17.29 8.25 -29.06
C VAL A 461 -18.05 8.37 -30.38
N ALA A 462 -17.74 9.42 -31.14
CA ALA A 462 -18.39 9.70 -32.42
C ALA A 462 -17.36 10.23 -33.42
N LYS A 463 -17.58 9.95 -34.69
CA LYS A 463 -16.76 10.52 -35.78
C LYS A 463 -16.87 12.04 -35.78
N ASP A 464 -15.73 12.69 -35.81
CA ASP A 464 -15.59 14.12 -35.96
C ASP A 464 -14.55 14.41 -37.05
N LYS A 465 -15.00 15.08 -38.13
CA LYS A 465 -14.12 15.45 -39.26
C LYS A 465 -13.03 16.45 -38.84
N ASN A 466 -13.23 17.16 -37.73
CA ASN A 466 -12.29 18.15 -37.21
C ASN A 466 -11.41 17.58 -36.08
N ALA A 467 -11.63 16.33 -35.68
CA ALA A 467 -10.82 15.71 -34.66
C ALA A 467 -9.36 15.59 -35.12
N LYS A 468 -8.45 16.04 -34.26
CA LYS A 468 -7.01 15.86 -34.52
C LYS A 468 -6.62 14.41 -34.23
N PRO A 469 -5.77 13.81 -35.06
CA PRO A 469 -5.20 12.49 -34.76
C PRO A 469 -4.48 12.52 -33.39
N GLY A 470 -4.70 11.49 -32.59
CA GLY A 470 -4.06 11.34 -31.30
C GLY A 470 -2.55 11.12 -31.42
N THR A 471 -1.82 11.72 -30.50
CA THR A 471 -0.34 11.68 -30.43
C THR A 471 0.18 10.77 -29.33
N SER A 472 -0.69 10.32 -28.41
CA SER A 472 -0.30 9.44 -27.32
C SER A 472 0.14 8.06 -27.82
N THR A 473 1.22 7.55 -27.23
CA THR A 473 1.70 6.19 -27.42
C THR A 473 0.95 5.17 -26.54
N LEU A 474 0.20 5.64 -25.53
CA LEU A 474 -0.66 4.81 -24.70
C LEU A 474 -2.01 4.64 -25.42
N VAL A 475 -2.20 3.50 -26.08
CA VAL A 475 -3.37 3.24 -26.92
C VAL A 475 -4.27 2.21 -26.26
N PHE A 476 -5.58 2.50 -26.21
CA PHE A 476 -6.56 1.50 -25.77
C PHE A 476 -6.56 0.28 -26.71
N SER A 477 -6.63 -0.90 -26.13
CA SER A 477 -6.77 -2.16 -26.84
C SER A 477 -7.96 -2.95 -26.31
N LYS A 478 -8.53 -3.84 -27.13
CA LYS A 478 -9.60 -4.73 -26.67
C LYS A 478 -9.08 -5.61 -25.53
N LYS A 479 -9.82 -5.68 -24.42
CA LYS A 479 -9.50 -6.59 -23.31
C LYS A 479 -9.60 -8.02 -23.82
N GLU A 480 -8.52 -8.80 -23.66
CA GLU A 480 -8.55 -10.23 -23.92
C GLU A 480 -9.47 -10.91 -22.90
N ARG A 481 -10.24 -11.91 -23.33
CA ARG A 481 -11.02 -12.71 -22.39
C ARG A 481 -10.06 -13.57 -21.58
N PRO A 482 -10.23 -13.68 -20.27
CA PRO A 482 -9.53 -14.73 -19.52
C PRO A 482 -9.98 -16.09 -20.09
N TRP A 483 -9.03 -16.95 -20.36
CA TRP A 483 -9.24 -18.31 -20.87
C TRP A 483 -9.86 -19.21 -19.81
#